data_fb6d7da5f8319afea18223fb0aff5f47
#
_entry.id   fb6d7da5f8319afea18223fb0aff5f47
#
_cell.length_a   1.000
_cell.length_b   1.000
_cell.length_c   1.000
_cell.angle_alpha   90.00
_cell.angle_beta   90.00
_cell.angle_gamma   90.00
#
_symmetry.space_group_name_H-M   'P 1'
#
loop_
_entity.id
_entity.type
_entity.pdbx_description
1 polymer ?
#
loop_
_entity_poly.entity_id
_entity_poly.type
_entity_poly.pdbx_seq_one_letter_code
_entity_poly.pdbx_strand_id
1 'polypeptide(L)'
;MSAPDPVTNPVPVGDLGYADASDELDAIIAELEGGVIDVDLLEVRLRRAVEIVEELDRRIRGARERVGSLLPRLEAVGQDSAQEDEGR
;
A
#
# COMPACT_ATOMS: atom_id res chain seq x y z
N MET A 1 20.65 -17.99 -16.56
CA MET A 1 20.09 -16.69 -16.23
C MET A 1 19.88 -16.55 -14.74
N SER A 2 20.43 -15.53 -14.16
CA SER A 2 20.35 -15.35 -12.73
C SER A 2 19.05 -14.64 -12.35
N ALA A 3 18.59 -14.87 -11.14
CA ALA A 3 17.45 -14.18 -10.61
C ALA A 3 17.77 -12.69 -10.48
N PRO A 4 16.75 -11.84 -10.53
CA PRO A 4 16.99 -10.43 -10.31
C PRO A 4 17.59 -10.20 -8.94
N ASP A 5 18.50 -9.26 -8.88
CA ASP A 5 19.08 -8.87 -7.62
C ASP A 5 17.99 -8.16 -6.79
N PRO A 6 17.75 -8.62 -5.55
CA PRO A 6 16.74 -7.95 -4.73
C PRO A 6 17.07 -6.49 -4.45
N VAL A 7 18.34 -6.12 -4.59
CA VAL A 7 18.78 -4.74 -4.37
C VAL A 7 18.26 -3.83 -5.48
N THR A 8 18.16 -4.34 -6.70
CA THR A 8 17.81 -3.52 -7.85
C THR A 8 16.34 -3.61 -8.22
N ASN A 9 15.54 -4.27 -7.47
CA ASN A 9 14.14 -4.53 -7.74
C ASN A 9 13.60 -3.73 -8.93
N PRO A 10 13.39 -4.38 -10.10
CA PRO A 10 13.01 -3.67 -11.31
C PRO A 10 11.53 -3.32 -11.39
N VAL A 11 10.71 -3.83 -10.49
CA VAL A 11 9.27 -3.60 -10.57
C VAL A 11 8.95 -2.19 -10.10
N PRO A 12 8.30 -1.38 -10.94
CA PRO A 12 7.87 -0.05 -10.51
C PRO A 12 6.91 -0.16 -9.32
N VAL A 13 7.02 0.78 -8.40
CA VAL A 13 6.20 0.75 -7.19
C VAL A 13 4.72 0.73 -7.54
N GLY A 14 4.31 1.45 -8.57
CA GLY A 14 2.91 1.49 -8.96
C GLY A 14 2.36 0.15 -9.43
N ASP A 15 3.24 -0.76 -9.85
CA ASP A 15 2.84 -2.08 -10.32
C ASP A 15 2.80 -3.13 -9.21
N LEU A 16 3.26 -2.79 -8.02
CA LEU A 16 3.25 -3.70 -6.89
C LEU A 16 1.87 -3.71 -6.23
N GLY A 17 1.43 -4.89 -5.78
CA GLY A 17 0.28 -4.96 -4.91
C GLY A 17 0.61 -4.34 -3.56
N TYR A 18 -0.43 -4.00 -2.82
CA TYR A 18 -0.23 -3.35 -1.51
C TYR A 18 0.64 -4.21 -0.59
N ALA A 19 0.34 -5.50 -0.51
CA ALA A 19 1.09 -6.41 0.36
C ALA A 19 2.54 -6.53 -0.07
N ASP A 20 2.78 -6.63 -1.38
CA ASP A 20 4.14 -6.76 -1.89
C ASP A 20 4.94 -5.49 -1.63
N ALA A 21 4.33 -4.32 -1.82
CA ALA A 21 4.99 -3.06 -1.55
C ALA A 21 5.29 -2.91 -0.07
N SER A 22 4.36 -3.29 0.78
CA SER A 22 4.55 -3.23 2.22
C SER A 22 5.67 -4.16 2.67
N ASP A 23 5.72 -5.36 2.10
CA ASP A 23 6.78 -6.33 2.42
C ASP A 23 8.14 -5.80 2.01
N GLU A 24 8.21 -5.17 0.83
CA GLU A 24 9.47 -4.60 0.38
C GLU A 24 9.91 -3.47 1.30
N LEU A 25 8.99 -2.63 1.72
CA LEU A 25 9.30 -1.54 2.64
C LEU A 25 9.86 -2.09 3.96
N ASP A 26 9.21 -3.13 4.49
CA ASP A 26 9.67 -3.75 5.72
C ASP A 26 11.09 -4.30 5.57
N ALA A 27 11.39 -4.90 4.42
CA ALA A 27 12.73 -5.42 4.16
C ALA A 27 13.76 -4.31 4.11
N ILE A 28 13.42 -3.17 3.49
CA ILE A 28 14.32 -2.03 3.43
C ILE A 28 14.58 -1.48 4.84
N ILE A 29 13.54 -1.35 5.63
CA ILE A 29 13.67 -0.86 6.99
C ILE A 29 14.57 -1.79 7.80
N ALA A 30 14.39 -3.09 7.64
CA ALA A 30 15.21 -4.07 8.35
C ALA A 30 16.69 -3.93 7.97
N GLU A 31 16.97 -3.69 6.68
CA GLU A 31 18.35 -3.46 6.25
C GLU A 31 18.94 -2.22 6.89
N LEU A 32 18.16 -1.15 6.94
CA LEU A 32 18.63 0.10 7.53
C LEU A 32 18.89 -0.05 9.03
N GLU A 33 18.03 -0.77 9.71
CA GLU A 33 18.17 -1.01 11.14
C GLU A 33 19.35 -1.90 11.43
N GLY A 34 19.74 -2.76 10.51
CA GLY A 34 20.87 -3.63 10.68
C GLY A 34 22.20 -2.89 10.68
N GLY A 35 22.23 -1.68 10.15
CA GLY A 35 23.41 -0.85 10.19
C GLY A 35 24.58 -1.30 9.32
N VAL A 36 24.38 -2.34 8.52
CA VAL A 36 25.43 -2.87 7.66
C VAL A 36 24.99 -2.67 6.22
N ILE A 37 25.05 -1.43 5.75
CA ILE A 37 24.62 -1.13 4.39
C ILE A 37 25.64 -0.19 3.78
N ASP A 38 25.94 -0.44 2.51
CA ASP A 38 26.83 0.42 1.75
C ASP A 38 26.19 1.79 1.57
N VAL A 39 27.01 2.84 1.67
CA VAL A 39 26.51 4.20 1.55
C VAL A 39 25.81 4.41 0.21
N ASP A 40 26.36 3.86 -0.86
CA ASP A 40 25.75 3.99 -2.18
C ASP A 40 24.40 3.30 -2.24
N LEU A 41 24.27 2.15 -1.60
CA LEU A 41 23.01 1.45 -1.51
C LEU A 41 22.01 2.16 -0.62
N LEU A 42 22.52 2.85 0.41
CA LEU A 42 21.66 3.56 1.33
C LEU A 42 20.80 4.58 0.61
N GLU A 43 21.40 5.34 -0.29
CA GLU A 43 20.64 6.34 -1.04
C GLU A 43 19.56 5.68 -1.90
N VAL A 44 19.93 4.61 -2.61
CA VAL A 44 18.99 3.90 -3.48
C VAL A 44 17.84 3.32 -2.66
N ARG A 45 18.18 2.72 -1.52
CA ARG A 45 17.16 2.09 -0.66
C ARG A 45 16.21 3.11 -0.05
N LEU A 46 16.77 4.23 0.39
CA LEU A 46 15.93 5.28 0.96
C LEU A 46 15.00 5.88 -0.08
N ARG A 47 15.51 6.08 -1.29
CA ARG A 47 14.67 6.60 -2.37
C ARG A 47 13.53 5.64 -2.67
N ARG A 48 13.84 4.35 -2.74
CA ARG A 48 12.82 3.34 -2.98
C ARG A 48 11.79 3.31 -1.86
N ALA A 49 12.25 3.41 -0.61
CA ALA A 49 11.35 3.42 0.54
C ALA A 49 10.41 4.61 0.49
N VAL A 50 10.92 5.77 0.13
CA VAL A 50 10.08 6.97 0.01
C VAL A 50 9.02 6.77 -1.06
N GLU A 51 9.41 6.21 -2.21
CA GLU A 51 8.46 5.96 -3.29
C GLU A 51 7.37 4.99 -2.85
N ILE A 52 7.74 3.97 -2.09
CA ILE A 52 6.76 3.02 -1.59
C ILE A 52 5.79 3.70 -0.63
N VAL A 53 6.32 4.46 0.32
CA VAL A 53 5.48 5.15 1.30
C VAL A 53 4.50 6.10 0.60
N GLU A 54 4.99 6.86 -0.37
CA GLU A 54 4.14 7.79 -1.10
C GLU A 54 3.05 7.06 -1.87
N GLU A 55 3.39 5.93 -2.47
CA GLU A 55 2.41 5.15 -3.22
C GLU A 55 1.38 4.53 -2.30
N LEU A 56 1.80 3.95 -1.18
CA LEU A 56 0.87 3.36 -0.22
C LEU A 56 -0.05 4.41 0.37
N ASP A 57 0.49 5.58 0.69
CA ASP A 57 -0.30 6.68 1.21
C ASP A 57 -1.37 7.10 0.21
N ARG A 58 -1.00 7.21 -1.06
CA ARG A 58 -1.95 7.58 -2.10
C ARG A 58 -3.06 6.55 -2.23
N ARG A 59 -2.71 5.26 -2.16
CA ARG A 59 -3.70 4.19 -2.25
C ARG A 59 -4.66 4.21 -1.07
N ILE A 60 -4.13 4.48 0.12
CA ILE A 60 -4.97 4.54 1.32
C ILE A 60 -5.94 5.70 1.21
N ARG A 61 -5.46 6.87 0.78
CA ARG A 61 -6.34 8.02 0.60
C ARG A 61 -7.41 7.73 -0.44
N GLY A 62 -7.02 7.15 -1.58
CA GLY A 62 -7.98 6.81 -2.61
C GLY A 62 -9.00 5.80 -2.12
N ALA A 63 -8.57 4.82 -1.34
CA ALA A 63 -9.48 3.84 -0.78
C ALA A 63 -10.45 4.48 0.19
N ARG A 64 -9.96 5.41 1.02
CA ARG A 64 -10.83 6.12 1.96
C ARG A 64 -11.89 6.93 1.23
N GLU A 65 -11.51 7.58 0.14
CA GLU A 65 -12.47 8.34 -0.64
C GLU A 65 -13.52 7.44 -1.24
N ARG A 66 -13.11 6.30 -1.78
CA ARG A 66 -14.04 5.35 -2.38
C ARG A 66 -14.97 4.76 -1.32
N VAL A 67 -14.42 4.42 -0.16
CA VAL A 67 -15.24 3.90 0.94
C VAL A 67 -16.21 4.98 1.39
N GLY A 68 -15.73 6.23 1.50
CA GLY A 68 -16.59 7.33 1.91
C GLY A 68 -17.76 7.55 0.97
N SER A 69 -17.55 7.33 -0.34
CA SER A 69 -18.65 7.49 -1.28
C SER A 69 -19.54 6.25 -1.35
N LEU A 70 -19.03 5.10 -0.93
CA LEU A 70 -19.81 3.86 -0.96
C LEU A 70 -20.66 3.66 0.30
N LEU A 71 -20.16 4.15 1.45
CA LEU A 71 -20.88 3.96 2.71
C LEU A 71 -22.31 4.49 2.69
N PRO A 72 -22.55 5.71 2.18
CA PRO A 72 -23.93 6.20 2.13
C PRO A 72 -24.83 5.31 1.28
N ARG A 73 -24.29 4.74 0.21
CA ARG A 73 -25.08 3.84 -0.63
C ARG A 73 -25.42 2.56 0.11
N LEU A 74 -24.48 2.04 0.87
CA LEU A 74 -24.71 0.84 1.67
C LEU A 74 -25.74 1.12 2.76
N GLU A 75 -25.62 2.28 3.42
CA GLU A 75 -26.55 2.67 4.46
C GLU A 75 -27.95 2.83 3.91
N ALA A 76 -28.07 3.39 2.71
CA ALA A 76 -29.37 3.55 2.07
C ALA A 76 -30.04 2.21 1.84
N VAL A 77 -29.26 1.22 1.38
CA VAL A 77 -29.79 -0.12 1.18
C VAL A 77 -30.24 -0.73 2.50
N GLY A 78 -29.42 -0.56 3.54
CA GLY A 78 -29.77 -1.07 4.86
C GLY A 78 -31.01 -0.42 5.43
N GLN A 79 -31.16 0.88 5.24
CA GLN A 79 -32.32 1.59 5.71
C GLN A 79 -33.59 1.14 4.98
N ASP A 80 -33.50 0.94 3.68
CA ASP A 80 -34.63 0.45 2.91
C ASP A 80 -35.08 -0.91 3.42
N SER A 81 -34.15 -1.80 3.68
CA SER A 81 -34.45 -3.11 4.22
C SER A 81 -35.11 -3.03 5.59
N ALA A 82 -34.57 -2.15 6.44
CA ALA A 82 -35.11 -1.97 7.77
C ALA A 82 -36.51 -1.41 7.71
N GLN A 83 -36.76 -0.45 6.81
CA GLN A 83 -38.05 0.14 6.67
C GLN A 83 -39.08 -0.88 6.20
N GLU A 84 -38.68 -1.76 5.29
CA GLU A 84 -39.57 -2.80 4.83
C GLU A 84 -39.97 -3.72 5.98
N ASP A 85 -39.01 -4.07 6.82
CA ASP A 85 -39.29 -4.92 7.97
C ASP A 85 -40.26 -4.25 8.93
N GLU A 86 -40.05 -2.98 9.18
CA GLU A 86 -40.91 -2.24 10.10
C GLU A 86 -42.31 -1.98 9.52
N GLY A 87 -42.36 -1.98 8.21
CA GLY A 87 -43.64 -1.68 7.56
C GLY A 87 -44.67 -2.77 7.67
N ARG A 88 -44.38 -3.90 8.25
CA ARG A 88 -45.31 -5.02 8.36
C ARG A 88 -46.19 -4.96 9.58
#